data_cb81de0949f3999e8280f5bd326989a2
#
_entry.id   cb81de0949f3999e8280f5bd326989a2
#
_cell.length_a   1.000
_cell.length_b   1.000
_cell.length_c   1.000
_cell.angle_alpha   90.00
_cell.angle_beta   90.00
_cell.angle_gamma   90.00
#
_symmetry.space_group_name_H-M   'P 1'
#
loop_
_entity.id
_entity.type
_entity.pdbx_description
1 polymer ?
#
loop_
_entity_poly.entity_id
_entity_poly.type
_entity_poly.pdbx_seq_one_letter_code
_entity_poly.pdbx_strand_id
1 'polypeptide(L)'
;CDVFTQRFAPLTLDMPRCLMPVCNVPLIEWTIETLARAGVHEVFFLATWHVAQIRAYLEEKHPTLCKPPASRGGSSNTMSLQKLTLIAVPEARSVGDMMRELDAHQVIKSDFVLMHGDAVGNLDIAAVVAAHKQRRRVDRNAIMTVCTMPVAEHSRVRPFGDQSVFTVAPSTSQLLYYNSVPAIPRKPFIKLPLELFD
;
A
#
# COMPACT_ATOMS: atom_id res chain seq x y z
N CYS A 1 0.79 0.32 -7.68
CA CYS A 1 -0.16 -0.61 -8.32
C CYS A 1 0.48 -1.97 -8.63
N ASP A 2 1.80 -2.05 -8.60
CA ASP A 2 2.49 -3.32 -8.77
C ASP A 2 2.63 -4.10 -7.48
N VAL A 3 2.51 -5.39 -7.63
CA VAL A 3 2.83 -6.37 -6.61
C VAL A 3 3.90 -7.26 -7.24
N PHE A 4 5.13 -7.18 -6.76
CA PHE A 4 6.28 -7.94 -7.29
C PHE A 4 6.13 -9.46 -7.04
N THR A 5 4.95 -10.00 -7.30
CA THR A 5 4.62 -11.41 -7.14
C THR A 5 4.01 -11.96 -8.42
N GLN A 6 4.30 -13.22 -8.72
CA GLN A 6 3.75 -13.93 -9.88
C GLN A 6 2.32 -14.47 -9.65
N ARG A 7 1.63 -13.98 -8.61
CA ARG A 7 0.26 -14.38 -8.33
C ARG A 7 -0.65 -13.91 -9.46
N PHE A 8 -1.63 -14.73 -9.79
CA PHE A 8 -2.58 -14.54 -10.89
C PHE A 8 -1.97 -14.61 -12.30
N ALA A 9 -0.73 -15.08 -12.46
CA ALA A 9 -0.26 -15.46 -13.78
C ALA A 9 -1.09 -16.65 -14.31
N PRO A 10 -1.48 -16.69 -15.60
CA PRO A 10 -1.07 -15.76 -16.67
C PRO A 10 -1.93 -14.49 -16.82
N LEU A 11 -3.04 -14.33 -16.09
CA LEU A 11 -3.97 -13.20 -16.26
C LEU A 11 -3.28 -11.83 -16.14
N THR A 12 -2.27 -11.74 -15.28
CA THR A 12 -1.50 -10.50 -15.07
C THR A 12 -0.55 -10.15 -16.21
N LEU A 13 -0.41 -11.02 -17.23
CA LEU A 13 0.32 -10.71 -18.45
C LEU A 13 -0.46 -9.75 -19.36
N ASP A 14 -1.79 -9.86 -19.35
CA ASP A 14 -2.68 -9.09 -20.22
C ASP A 14 -3.28 -7.87 -19.51
N MET A 15 -3.49 -7.97 -18.19
CA MET A 15 -4.16 -6.95 -17.40
C MET A 15 -3.43 -6.69 -16.08
N PRO A 16 -3.22 -5.43 -15.68
CA PRO A 16 -2.63 -5.13 -14.38
C PRO A 16 -3.57 -5.58 -13.26
N ARG A 17 -2.99 -6.17 -12.21
CA ARG A 17 -3.75 -6.75 -11.10
C ARG A 17 -4.71 -5.76 -10.43
N CYS A 18 -4.31 -4.49 -10.33
CA CYS A 18 -5.16 -3.45 -9.77
C CYS A 18 -6.42 -3.15 -10.59
N LEU A 19 -6.46 -3.52 -11.88
CA LEU A 19 -7.64 -3.40 -12.73
C LEU A 19 -8.50 -4.68 -12.78
N MET A 20 -8.07 -5.77 -12.15
CA MET A 20 -8.89 -6.97 -12.06
C MET A 20 -10.17 -6.68 -11.27
N PRO A 21 -11.35 -7.12 -11.77
CA PRO A 21 -12.61 -6.82 -11.13
C PRO A 21 -12.90 -7.75 -9.93
N VAL A 22 -13.38 -7.16 -8.86
CA VAL A 22 -14.04 -7.87 -7.75
C VAL A 22 -15.45 -7.30 -7.63
N CYS A 23 -16.47 -8.14 -7.69
CA CYS A 23 -17.87 -7.72 -7.76
C CYS A 23 -18.12 -6.71 -8.90
N ASN A 24 -17.51 -6.96 -10.07
CA ASN A 24 -17.59 -6.13 -11.27
C ASN A 24 -17.02 -4.71 -11.13
N VAL A 25 -16.24 -4.45 -10.07
CA VAL A 25 -15.54 -3.19 -9.81
C VAL A 25 -14.05 -3.48 -9.75
N PRO A 26 -13.18 -2.78 -10.51
CA PRO A 26 -11.74 -2.94 -10.44
C PRO A 26 -11.19 -2.68 -9.03
N LEU A 27 -10.18 -3.47 -8.64
CA LEU A 27 -9.57 -3.39 -7.30
C LEU A 27 -9.07 -1.98 -6.95
N ILE A 28 -8.58 -1.25 -7.94
CA ILE A 28 -8.10 0.12 -7.76
C ILE A 28 -9.19 1.07 -7.24
N GLU A 29 -10.45 0.86 -7.64
CA GLU A 29 -11.58 1.69 -7.17
C GLU A 29 -11.84 1.49 -5.68
N TRP A 30 -11.77 0.25 -5.21
CA TRP A 30 -11.90 -0.04 -3.77
C TRP A 30 -10.79 0.65 -2.96
N THR A 31 -9.56 0.66 -3.50
CA THR A 31 -8.44 1.36 -2.88
C THR A 31 -8.65 2.87 -2.86
N ILE A 32 -9.07 3.46 -3.99
CA ILE A 32 -9.37 4.90 -4.10
C ILE A 32 -10.48 5.29 -3.12
N GLU A 33 -11.56 4.54 -3.07
CA GLU A 33 -12.69 4.81 -2.18
C GLU A 33 -12.27 4.73 -0.70
N THR A 34 -11.49 3.72 -0.34
CA THR A 34 -10.98 3.54 1.01
C THR A 34 -10.11 4.71 1.45
N LEU A 35 -9.20 5.17 0.58
CA LEU A 35 -8.34 6.32 0.85
C LEU A 35 -9.14 7.64 0.91
N ALA A 36 -10.12 7.81 0.03
CA ALA A 36 -10.98 8.98 0.03
C ALA A 36 -11.83 9.07 1.31
N ARG A 37 -12.39 7.95 1.78
CA ARG A 37 -13.12 7.87 3.05
C ARG A 37 -12.22 8.17 4.26
N ALA A 38 -10.94 7.82 4.18
CA ALA A 38 -9.95 8.12 5.20
C ALA A 38 -9.48 9.58 5.23
N GLY A 39 -9.98 10.43 4.34
CA GLY A 39 -9.62 11.84 4.29
C GLY A 39 -8.30 12.12 3.57
N VAL A 40 -7.83 11.21 2.72
CA VAL A 40 -6.63 11.43 1.90
C VAL A 40 -6.95 12.43 0.78
N HIS A 41 -6.07 13.43 0.59
CA HIS A 41 -6.26 14.48 -0.41
C HIS A 41 -5.56 14.19 -1.73
N GLU A 42 -4.38 13.60 -1.70
CA GLU A 42 -3.61 13.27 -2.90
C GLU A 42 -3.19 11.80 -2.88
N VAL A 43 -3.31 11.14 -4.03
CA VAL A 43 -2.89 9.75 -4.21
C VAL A 43 -1.89 9.66 -5.36
N PHE A 44 -0.75 9.06 -5.08
CA PHE A 44 0.27 8.75 -6.07
C PHE A 44 0.24 7.25 -6.36
N PHE A 45 -0.07 6.88 -7.59
CA PHE A 45 0.04 5.50 -8.05
C PHE A 45 1.41 5.29 -8.67
N LEU A 46 2.13 4.29 -8.18
CA LEU A 46 3.40 3.86 -8.77
C LEU A 46 3.18 2.54 -9.51
N ALA A 47 3.66 2.46 -10.73
CA ALA A 47 3.53 1.26 -11.55
C ALA A 47 4.78 1.04 -12.40
N THR A 48 5.20 -0.24 -12.53
CA THR A 48 6.30 -0.66 -13.39
C THR A 48 5.77 -1.14 -14.75
N TRP A 49 4.66 -1.88 -14.73
CA TRP A 49 4.06 -2.52 -15.91
C TRP A 49 2.65 -2.00 -16.16
N HIS A 50 2.17 -2.17 -17.39
CA HIS A 50 0.80 -1.80 -17.80
C HIS A 50 0.43 -0.34 -17.51
N VAL A 51 1.42 0.54 -17.44
CA VAL A 51 1.23 1.97 -17.11
C VAL A 51 0.20 2.63 -18.02
N ALA A 52 0.23 2.30 -19.31
CA ALA A 52 -0.72 2.85 -20.30
C ALA A 52 -2.17 2.45 -19.99
N GLN A 53 -2.41 1.19 -19.61
CA GLN A 53 -3.77 0.72 -19.29
C GLN A 53 -4.28 1.37 -18.00
N ILE A 54 -3.43 1.47 -16.98
CA ILE A 54 -3.79 2.12 -15.70
C ILE A 54 -4.08 3.60 -15.95
N ARG A 55 -3.27 4.29 -16.76
CA ARG A 55 -3.46 5.69 -17.11
C ARG A 55 -4.78 5.91 -17.83
N ALA A 56 -5.04 5.12 -18.89
CA ALA A 56 -6.28 5.22 -19.65
C ALA A 56 -7.51 5.03 -18.76
N TYR A 57 -7.47 4.05 -17.87
CA TYR A 57 -8.54 3.80 -16.92
C TYR A 57 -8.78 4.98 -15.97
N LEU A 58 -7.71 5.50 -15.35
CA LEU A 58 -7.84 6.62 -14.41
C LEU A 58 -8.33 7.91 -15.10
N GLU A 59 -7.87 8.19 -16.31
CA GLU A 59 -8.29 9.35 -17.08
C GLU A 59 -9.75 9.24 -17.55
N GLU A 60 -10.21 8.03 -17.86
CA GLU A 60 -11.61 7.78 -18.23
C GLU A 60 -12.55 7.91 -17.02
N LYS A 61 -12.21 7.28 -15.91
CA LYS A 61 -13.09 7.21 -14.72
C LYS A 61 -12.98 8.43 -13.82
N HIS A 62 -11.78 9.01 -13.72
CA HIS A 62 -11.49 10.14 -12.82
C HIS A 62 -10.89 11.35 -13.55
N PRO A 63 -11.50 11.85 -14.64
CA PRO A 63 -10.91 12.90 -15.49
C PRO A 63 -10.63 14.20 -14.74
N THR A 64 -11.43 14.51 -13.71
CA THR A 64 -11.27 15.72 -12.90
C THR A 64 -10.13 15.63 -11.89
N LEU A 65 -9.79 14.42 -11.43
CA LEU A 65 -8.73 14.19 -10.45
C LEU A 65 -7.35 14.03 -11.09
N CYS A 66 -7.31 13.60 -12.35
CA CYS A 66 -6.06 13.40 -13.11
C CYS A 66 -5.55 14.69 -13.78
N LYS A 67 -6.37 15.74 -13.88
CA LYS A 67 -5.96 17.03 -14.46
C LYS A 67 -5.36 17.96 -13.39
N PRO A 68 -4.36 18.80 -13.76
CA PRO A 68 -3.86 19.82 -12.84
C PRO A 68 -5.02 20.76 -12.44
N PRO A 69 -5.02 21.29 -11.22
CA PRO A 69 -6.10 22.12 -10.70
C PRO A 69 -6.15 23.49 -11.42
N ALA A 70 -6.73 23.51 -12.61
CA ALA A 70 -7.13 24.76 -13.24
C ALA A 70 -8.45 25.20 -12.59
N SER A 71 -8.37 26.17 -11.69
CA SER A 71 -9.50 26.90 -11.10
C SER A 71 -10.70 26.06 -10.67
N ARG A 72 -10.63 25.44 -9.51
CA ARG A 72 -11.82 24.87 -8.85
C ARG A 72 -12.64 25.99 -8.19
N GLY A 73 -13.51 26.62 -8.97
CA GLY A 73 -14.66 27.30 -8.42
C GLY A 73 -15.83 26.33 -8.41
N GLY A 74 -16.21 25.86 -7.25
CA GLY A 74 -17.39 24.99 -7.17
C GLY A 74 -17.36 24.09 -5.95
N SER A 75 -18.09 24.50 -4.92
CA SER A 75 -18.54 23.67 -3.82
C SER A 75 -19.16 22.36 -4.34
N SER A 76 -18.55 21.23 -4.05
CA SER A 76 -19.29 19.97 -3.95
C SER A 76 -18.70 19.14 -2.81
N ASN A 77 -19.48 19.08 -1.78
CA ASN A 77 -19.46 18.20 -0.65
C ASN A 77 -19.28 16.75 -1.12
N THR A 78 -18.33 16.01 -0.58
CA THR A 78 -18.40 14.56 -0.25
C THR A 78 -17.17 13.71 -0.48
N MET A 79 -16.12 14.12 -1.20
CA MET A 79 -14.87 13.35 -1.20
C MET A 79 -13.68 14.27 -0.94
N SER A 80 -12.86 13.94 0.05
CA SER A 80 -11.66 14.68 0.41
C SER A 80 -10.56 14.61 -0.67
N LEU A 81 -10.65 13.60 -1.56
CA LEU A 81 -9.66 13.34 -2.60
C LEU A 81 -9.68 14.42 -3.69
N GLN A 82 -8.52 15.03 -3.90
CA GLN A 82 -8.36 16.18 -4.80
C GLN A 82 -7.52 15.87 -6.04
N LYS A 83 -6.61 14.91 -5.94
CA LYS A 83 -5.66 14.63 -7.01
C LYS A 83 -5.25 13.17 -7.06
N LEU A 84 -5.20 12.63 -8.29
CA LEU A 84 -4.60 11.34 -8.63
C LEU A 84 -3.42 11.57 -9.57
N THR A 85 -2.28 10.98 -9.25
CA THR A 85 -1.08 11.08 -10.09
C THR A 85 -0.52 9.67 -10.32
N LEU A 86 -0.31 9.30 -11.57
CA LEU A 86 0.36 8.05 -11.93
C LEU A 86 1.83 8.32 -12.29
N ILE A 87 2.73 7.69 -11.58
CA ILE A 87 4.17 7.74 -11.78
C ILE A 87 4.63 6.38 -12.31
N ALA A 88 5.26 6.40 -13.48
CA ALA A 88 5.84 5.20 -14.06
C ALA A 88 7.26 5.01 -13.51
N VAL A 89 7.55 3.81 -13.01
CA VAL A 89 8.86 3.45 -12.44
C VAL A 89 9.31 2.11 -13.04
N PRO A 90 9.68 2.07 -14.33
CA PRO A 90 9.91 0.83 -15.07
C PRO A 90 11.08 0.00 -14.51
N GLU A 91 12.08 0.64 -13.92
CA GLU A 91 13.29 -0.01 -13.41
C GLU A 91 13.14 -0.57 -11.98
N ALA A 92 12.03 -0.27 -11.29
CA ALA A 92 11.81 -0.72 -9.93
C ALA A 92 11.63 -2.24 -9.87
N ARG A 93 12.34 -2.88 -8.96
CA ARG A 93 12.27 -4.32 -8.67
C ARG A 93 11.67 -4.63 -7.29
N SER A 94 11.44 -3.60 -6.52
CA SER A 94 10.90 -3.70 -5.16
C SER A 94 10.09 -2.45 -4.80
N VAL A 95 9.28 -2.56 -3.75
CA VAL A 95 8.59 -1.39 -3.17
C VAL A 95 9.61 -0.34 -2.71
N GLY A 96 10.77 -0.78 -2.20
CA GLY A 96 11.85 0.14 -1.80
C GLY A 96 12.41 0.95 -2.96
N ASP A 97 12.52 0.36 -4.17
CA ASP A 97 12.96 1.10 -5.37
C ASP A 97 11.92 2.15 -5.75
N MET A 98 10.63 1.80 -5.72
CA MET A 98 9.54 2.74 -5.96
C MET A 98 9.55 3.90 -4.96
N MET A 99 9.84 3.62 -3.69
CA MET A 99 9.93 4.67 -2.66
C MET A 99 11.13 5.59 -2.86
N ARG A 100 12.28 5.06 -3.32
CA ARG A 100 13.45 5.88 -3.66
C ARG A 100 13.18 6.80 -4.84
N GLU A 101 12.48 6.31 -5.85
CA GLU A 101 12.07 7.13 -7.00
C GLU A 101 11.10 8.22 -6.59
N LEU A 102 10.14 7.90 -5.74
CA LEU A 102 9.19 8.86 -5.20
C LEU A 102 9.90 9.95 -4.37
N ASP A 103 10.92 9.58 -3.60
CA ASP A 103 11.75 10.51 -2.84
C ASP A 103 12.56 11.42 -3.78
N ALA A 104 13.13 10.89 -4.85
CA ALA A 104 13.84 11.66 -5.86
C ALA A 104 12.95 12.74 -6.51
N HIS A 105 11.68 12.47 -6.70
CA HIS A 105 10.70 13.44 -7.19
C HIS A 105 10.27 14.50 -6.15
N GLN A 106 10.62 14.31 -4.87
CA GLN A 106 10.31 15.23 -3.76
C GLN A 106 8.81 15.62 -3.67
N VAL A 107 7.93 14.68 -4.02
CA VAL A 107 6.47 14.91 -4.04
C VAL A 107 5.82 14.71 -2.68
N ILE A 108 6.41 13.87 -1.82
CA ILE A 108 5.92 13.61 -0.46
C ILE A 108 6.48 14.66 0.50
N LYS A 109 5.60 15.46 1.09
CA LYS A 109 5.97 16.54 2.01
C LYS A 109 5.40 16.39 3.43
N SER A 110 4.64 15.32 3.66
CA SER A 110 3.97 15.06 4.94
C SER A 110 3.92 13.58 5.22
N ASP A 111 3.31 13.20 6.35
CA ASP A 111 3.00 11.81 6.64
C ASP A 111 2.16 11.22 5.51
N PHE A 112 2.39 9.97 5.15
CA PHE A 112 1.69 9.31 4.06
C PHE A 112 1.27 7.88 4.43
N VAL A 113 0.30 7.37 3.72
CA VAL A 113 -0.15 5.98 3.79
C VAL A 113 0.43 5.23 2.59
N LEU A 114 1.19 4.17 2.84
CA LEU A 114 1.65 3.25 1.81
C LEU A 114 0.70 2.05 1.74
N MET A 115 0.15 1.80 0.57
CA MET A 115 -0.84 0.75 0.36
C MET A 115 -0.64 0.08 -1.00
N HIS A 116 -0.91 -1.21 -1.08
CA HIS A 116 -0.95 -1.90 -2.38
C HIS A 116 -2.21 -1.48 -3.15
N GLY A 117 -2.08 -1.27 -4.46
CA GLY A 117 -3.18 -0.80 -5.32
C GLY A 117 -4.28 -1.84 -5.59
N ASP A 118 -4.12 -3.03 -5.07
CA ASP A 118 -5.06 -4.16 -5.12
C ASP A 118 -5.53 -4.58 -3.71
N ALA A 119 -5.27 -3.76 -2.71
CA ALA A 119 -5.67 -4.04 -1.34
C ALA A 119 -7.16 -3.70 -1.13
N VAL A 120 -7.93 -4.70 -0.77
CA VAL A 120 -9.34 -4.56 -0.39
C VAL A 120 -9.51 -5.07 1.03
N GLY A 121 -10.12 -4.27 1.88
CA GLY A 121 -10.34 -4.65 3.28
C GLY A 121 -11.22 -3.63 4.00
N ASN A 122 -11.59 -3.97 5.22
CA ASN A 122 -12.41 -3.16 6.11
C ASN A 122 -11.59 -2.38 7.15
N LEU A 123 -10.29 -2.15 6.89
CA LEU A 123 -9.42 -1.40 7.79
C LEU A 123 -9.84 0.07 7.82
N ASP A 124 -10.08 0.58 9.02
CA ASP A 124 -10.29 2.01 9.24
C ASP A 124 -8.94 2.75 9.21
N ILE A 125 -8.56 3.20 8.01
CA ILE A 125 -7.31 3.94 7.78
C ILE A 125 -7.32 5.27 8.55
N ALA A 126 -8.46 5.93 8.70
CA ALA A 126 -8.54 7.20 9.43
C ALA A 126 -8.16 6.99 10.90
N ALA A 127 -8.68 5.94 11.53
CA ALA A 127 -8.31 5.58 12.90
C ALA A 127 -6.82 5.24 13.04
N VAL A 128 -6.26 4.50 12.07
CA VAL A 128 -4.82 4.16 12.05
C VAL A 128 -3.96 5.41 11.94
N VAL A 129 -4.30 6.34 11.05
CA VAL A 129 -3.58 7.61 10.88
C VAL A 129 -3.68 8.47 12.14
N ALA A 130 -4.86 8.52 12.78
CA ALA A 130 -5.03 9.25 14.05
C ALA A 130 -4.16 8.66 15.17
N ALA A 131 -4.14 7.33 15.28
CA ALA A 131 -3.29 6.62 16.24
C ALA A 131 -1.79 6.84 15.98
N HIS A 132 -1.36 6.86 14.71
CA HIS A 132 0.01 7.18 14.32
C HIS A 132 0.40 8.59 14.75
N LYS A 133 -0.42 9.57 14.42
CA LYS A 133 -0.19 10.98 14.81
C LYS A 133 -0.12 11.15 16.33
N GLN A 134 -0.99 10.48 17.07
CA GLN A 134 -0.98 10.51 18.53
C GLN A 134 0.32 9.90 19.10
N ARG A 135 0.76 8.77 18.56
CA ARG A 135 2.01 8.12 18.98
C ARG A 135 3.23 9.02 18.71
N ARG A 136 3.28 9.66 17.54
CA ARG A 136 4.37 10.59 17.19
C ARG A 136 4.43 11.84 18.06
N ARG A 137 3.31 12.27 18.65
CA ARG A 137 3.30 13.39 19.62
C ARG A 137 4.00 12.99 20.93
N VAL A 138 3.87 11.75 21.32
CA VAL A 138 4.49 11.20 22.56
C VAL A 138 5.94 10.80 22.29
N ASP A 139 6.17 10.07 21.20
CA ASP A 139 7.48 9.56 20.80
C ASP A 139 7.80 9.97 19.36
N ARG A 140 8.74 10.89 19.20
CA ARG A 140 9.21 11.36 17.88
C ARG A 140 9.94 10.28 17.07
N ASN A 141 10.44 9.22 17.72
CA ASN A 141 11.10 8.11 17.05
C ASN A 141 10.10 7.10 16.46
N ALA A 142 8.81 7.25 16.74
CA ALA A 142 7.76 6.44 16.13
C ALA A 142 7.53 6.86 14.67
N ILE A 143 8.45 6.51 13.79
CA ILE A 143 8.48 6.97 12.39
C ILE A 143 7.51 6.22 11.49
N MET A 144 7.05 5.01 11.87
CA MET A 144 6.20 4.16 11.03
C MET A 144 5.18 3.40 11.87
N THR A 145 3.99 3.21 11.34
CA THR A 145 2.99 2.29 11.86
C THR A 145 2.71 1.21 10.81
N VAL A 146 2.89 -0.04 11.18
CA VAL A 146 2.63 -1.20 10.31
C VAL A 146 1.30 -1.82 10.71
N CYS A 147 0.40 -1.98 9.74
CA CYS A 147 -0.85 -2.71 9.92
C CYS A 147 -0.63 -4.15 9.50
N THR A 148 -0.84 -5.08 10.42
CA THR A 148 -0.72 -6.51 10.16
C THR A 148 -2.03 -7.21 10.41
N MET A 149 -2.26 -8.27 9.67
CA MET A 149 -3.40 -9.16 9.88
C MET A 149 -2.88 -10.53 10.32
N PRO A 150 -3.39 -11.08 11.42
CA PRO A 150 -2.99 -12.42 11.84
C PRO A 150 -3.47 -13.44 10.80
N VAL A 151 -2.59 -14.34 10.42
CA VAL A 151 -2.91 -15.44 9.51
C VAL A 151 -3.17 -16.68 10.34
N ALA A 152 -4.37 -17.25 10.22
CA ALA A 152 -4.72 -18.48 10.92
C ALA A 152 -3.77 -19.62 10.52
N GLU A 153 -3.49 -20.52 11.45
CA GLU A 153 -2.54 -21.63 11.28
C GLU A 153 -2.86 -22.52 10.06
N HIS A 154 -4.14 -22.70 9.78
CA HIS A 154 -4.64 -23.50 8.65
C HIS A 154 -5.12 -22.66 7.46
N SER A 155 -4.69 -21.40 7.36
CA SER A 155 -5.07 -20.52 6.24
C SER A 155 -4.56 -21.08 4.91
N ARG A 156 -5.46 -21.16 3.92
CA ARG A 156 -5.11 -21.57 2.55
C ARG A 156 -4.17 -20.59 1.85
N VAL A 157 -4.09 -19.37 2.33
CA VAL A 157 -3.19 -18.33 1.78
C VAL A 157 -1.74 -18.55 2.20
N ARG A 158 -1.52 -19.20 3.34
CA ARG A 158 -0.20 -19.41 3.94
C ARG A 158 0.82 -20.12 3.04
N PRO A 159 0.49 -21.17 2.26
CA PRO A 159 1.48 -21.85 1.42
C PRO A 159 1.82 -21.13 0.13
N PHE A 160 1.11 -20.07 -0.26
CA PHE A 160 1.21 -19.48 -1.59
C PHE A 160 1.99 -18.15 -1.64
N GLY A 161 2.72 -17.78 -0.61
CA GLY A 161 3.46 -16.52 -0.64
C GLY A 161 4.48 -16.39 0.46
N ASP A 162 5.37 -15.44 0.28
CA ASP A 162 6.32 -15.04 1.30
C ASP A 162 5.57 -14.60 2.55
N GLN A 163 6.01 -15.10 3.68
CA GLN A 163 5.46 -14.74 4.98
C GLN A 163 6.41 -13.79 5.67
N SER A 164 5.84 -12.91 6.47
CA SER A 164 6.61 -12.01 7.31
C SER A 164 6.40 -12.38 8.77
N VAL A 165 7.48 -12.52 9.49
CA VAL A 165 7.48 -12.72 10.94
C VAL A 165 7.80 -11.39 11.60
N PHE A 166 6.90 -10.96 12.46
CA PHE A 166 7.05 -9.75 13.26
C PHE A 166 7.15 -10.13 14.73
N THR A 167 8.19 -9.64 15.40
CA THR A 167 8.27 -9.70 16.86
C THR A 167 7.86 -8.35 17.41
N VAL A 168 6.88 -8.35 18.31
CA VAL A 168 6.25 -7.13 18.82
C VAL A 168 6.33 -7.15 20.34
N ALA A 169 6.74 -6.05 20.96
CA ALA A 169 6.72 -5.89 22.40
C ALA A 169 5.26 -5.88 22.91
N PRO A 170 4.86 -6.78 23.84
CA PRO A 170 3.46 -6.90 24.26
C PRO A 170 2.88 -5.64 24.91
N SER A 171 3.72 -4.89 25.63
CA SER A 171 3.31 -3.71 26.39
C SER A 171 3.15 -2.45 25.54
N THR A 172 4.02 -2.27 24.53
CA THR A 172 4.09 -1.03 23.73
C THR A 172 3.60 -1.21 22.31
N SER A 173 3.41 -2.46 21.85
CA SER A 173 3.15 -2.80 20.44
C SER A 173 4.26 -2.31 19.49
N GLN A 174 5.46 -2.10 20.01
CA GLN A 174 6.63 -1.71 19.23
C GLN A 174 7.15 -2.91 18.45
N LEU A 175 7.42 -2.69 17.15
CA LEU A 175 8.09 -3.68 16.32
C LEU A 175 9.55 -3.79 16.73
N LEU A 176 9.95 -4.97 17.23
CA LEU A 176 11.33 -5.26 17.67
C LEU A 176 12.14 -5.91 16.56
N TYR A 177 11.50 -6.79 15.78
CA TYR A 177 12.18 -7.55 14.77
C TYR A 177 11.25 -7.86 13.58
N TYR A 178 11.82 -7.89 12.40
CA TYR A 178 11.15 -8.26 11.17
C TYR A 178 12.00 -9.23 10.36
N ASN A 179 11.40 -10.29 9.86
CA ASN A 179 12.04 -11.18 8.90
C ASN A 179 11.02 -11.65 7.84
N SER A 180 11.47 -11.70 6.60
CA SER A 180 10.71 -12.27 5.50
C SER A 180 11.09 -13.74 5.33
N VAL A 181 10.09 -14.62 5.39
CA VAL A 181 10.25 -16.06 5.21
C VAL A 181 9.75 -16.42 3.82
N PRO A 182 10.62 -16.88 2.90
CA PRO A 182 10.19 -17.30 1.59
C PRO A 182 9.23 -18.50 1.66
N ALA A 183 8.29 -18.59 0.73
CA ALA A 183 7.31 -19.69 0.66
C ALA A 183 7.96 -21.08 0.60
N ILE A 184 9.15 -21.17 0.01
CA ILE A 184 10.00 -22.35 0.02
C ILE A 184 11.26 -22.02 0.83
N PRO A 185 11.37 -22.47 2.07
CA PRO A 185 12.53 -22.13 2.90
C PRO A 185 13.79 -22.79 2.32
N ARG A 186 14.75 -21.96 1.95
CA ARG A 186 16.08 -22.41 1.53
C ARG A 186 16.90 -22.95 2.70
N LYS A 187 16.49 -22.59 3.94
CA LYS A 187 17.07 -23.10 5.19
C LYS A 187 15.92 -23.39 6.18
N PRO A 188 15.98 -24.50 6.94
CA PRO A 188 14.87 -25.00 7.74
C PRO A 188 14.55 -24.16 8.99
N PHE A 189 15.37 -23.17 9.37
CA PHE A 189 15.19 -22.44 10.64
C PHE A 189 15.43 -20.93 10.50
N ILE A 190 14.54 -20.16 11.12
CA ILE A 190 14.73 -18.74 11.39
C ILE A 190 15.50 -18.66 12.71
N LYS A 191 16.67 -18.02 12.69
CA LYS A 191 17.39 -17.70 13.92
C LYS A 191 16.88 -16.33 14.40
N LEU A 192 16.18 -16.31 15.53
CA LEU A 192 15.86 -15.08 16.23
C LEU A 192 17.05 -14.75 17.16
N PRO A 193 17.46 -13.48 17.26
CA PRO A 193 18.43 -13.05 18.24
C PRO A 193 17.92 -13.33 19.64
N LEU A 194 18.77 -13.92 20.51
CA LEU A 194 18.41 -14.24 21.90
C LEU A 194 18.07 -12.99 22.71
N GLU A 195 18.68 -11.86 22.36
CA GLU A 195 18.47 -10.54 22.98
C GLU A 195 17.02 -10.03 22.91
N LEU A 196 16.18 -10.68 22.13
CA LEU A 196 14.74 -10.34 22.02
C LEU A 196 13.88 -11.00 23.12
N PHE A 197 14.48 -11.88 23.92
CA PHE A 197 13.78 -12.66 24.96
C PHE A 197 14.20 -12.28 26.40
N ASP A 198 15.14 -11.35 26.53
CA ASP A 198 15.54 -10.71 27.79
C ASP A 198 14.72 -9.42 28.01
#